data_80c8141b2a7ba7b0637e769868f093ba
#
_entry.id   80c8141b2a7ba7b0637e769868f093ba
#
_cell.length_a   1.000
_cell.length_b   1.000
_cell.length_c   1.000
_cell.angle_alpha   90.00
_cell.angle_beta   90.00
_cell.angle_gamma   90.00
#
_symmetry.space_group_name_H-M   'P 1'
#
loop_
_entity.id
_entity.type
_entity.pdbx_description
1 polymer ?
#
loop_
_entity_poly.entity_id
_entity_poly.type
_entity_poly.pdbx_seq_one_letter_code
_entity_poly.pdbx_strand_id
1 'polypeptide(L)'
;MAVKALSYIGVNSDKFEDWSEYSQKYLGMQQMDRGKEILSFRMDDQKQRLTITGNKGDGLGFLGWEVDSKQDLQTFANKLEKNKIVVNHGKTSFADKRFVEDLIYFNDPQGNRIELVYKPMLDTDPFKPGRPISGFKTGALGMGHAVVPVSYTHLTLPTIYSV
;
A
#
# COMPACT_ATOMS: atom_id res chain seq x y z
N MET A 1 -3.58 -3.71 -19.61
CA MET A 1 -2.61 -3.67 -18.49
C MET A 1 -2.64 -2.28 -17.90
N ALA A 2 -3.22 -2.12 -16.74
CA ALA A 2 -3.29 -0.87 -15.99
C ALA A 2 -3.14 -1.17 -14.50
N VAL A 3 -2.65 -0.19 -13.75
CA VAL A 3 -2.77 -0.18 -12.29
C VAL A 3 -4.22 0.18 -11.98
N LYS A 4 -4.86 -0.58 -11.11
CA LYS A 4 -6.29 -0.43 -10.78
C LYS A 4 -6.51 0.57 -9.65
N ALA A 5 -5.81 0.39 -8.54
CA ALA A 5 -6.05 1.15 -7.32
C ALA A 5 -4.82 1.22 -6.41
N LEU A 6 -4.75 2.23 -5.56
CA LEU A 6 -3.84 2.24 -4.41
C LEU A 6 -4.42 1.32 -3.33
N SER A 7 -3.82 0.13 -3.19
CA SER A 7 -4.30 -0.90 -2.27
C SER A 7 -3.93 -0.60 -0.83
N TYR A 8 -2.66 -0.31 -0.57
CA TYR A 8 -2.17 -0.04 0.78
C TYR A 8 -0.90 0.82 0.79
N ILE A 9 -0.57 1.35 1.97
CA ILE A 9 0.64 2.13 2.23
C ILE A 9 1.37 1.56 3.45
N GLY A 10 2.69 1.49 3.37
CA GLY A 10 3.57 1.22 4.50
C GLY A 10 4.30 2.48 4.93
N VAL A 11 4.31 2.73 6.22
CA VAL A 11 5.03 3.84 6.86
C VAL A 11 6.02 3.27 7.87
N ASN A 12 7.23 3.78 7.87
CA ASN A 12 8.19 3.53 8.94
C ASN A 12 8.05 4.62 9.98
N SER A 13 8.10 4.27 11.28
CA SER A 13 8.05 5.27 12.33
C SER A 13 8.82 4.85 13.57
N ASP A 14 9.67 5.73 14.05
CA ASP A 14 10.35 5.58 15.33
C ASP A 14 9.39 5.80 16.53
N LYS A 15 8.21 6.40 16.28
CA LYS A 15 7.11 6.52 17.24
C LYS A 15 6.06 5.42 17.06
N PHE A 16 6.53 4.21 16.87
CA PHE A 16 5.70 3.04 16.55
C PHE A 16 4.53 2.83 17.53
N GLU A 17 4.77 2.97 18.82
CA GLU A 17 3.76 2.72 19.86
C GLU A 17 2.58 3.71 19.81
N ASP A 18 2.83 4.94 19.38
CA ASP A 18 1.79 5.98 19.30
C ASP A 18 0.78 5.69 18.19
N TRP A 19 1.20 4.96 17.15
CA TRP A 19 0.37 4.69 15.99
C TRP A 19 -0.87 3.85 16.29
N SER A 20 -0.83 2.98 17.29
CA SER A 20 -2.01 2.19 17.70
C SER A 20 -3.17 3.09 18.12
N GLU A 21 -2.89 4.08 18.94
CA GLU A 21 -3.89 5.04 19.39
C GLU A 21 -4.24 6.05 18.28
N TYR A 22 -3.23 6.59 17.62
CA TYR A 22 -3.41 7.61 16.58
C TYR A 22 -4.29 7.09 15.43
N SER A 23 -4.00 5.91 14.89
CA SER A 23 -4.76 5.35 13.78
C SER A 23 -6.22 5.08 14.13
N GLN A 24 -6.50 4.64 15.36
CA GLN A 24 -7.86 4.33 15.76
C GLN A 24 -8.63 5.59 16.19
N LYS A 25 -8.10 6.37 17.14
CA LYS A 25 -8.84 7.51 17.71
C LYS A 25 -8.92 8.73 16.79
N TYR A 26 -7.84 9.01 16.04
CA TYR A 26 -7.80 10.20 15.20
C TYR A 26 -8.13 9.89 13.74
N LEU A 27 -7.53 8.85 13.14
CA LEU A 27 -7.84 8.48 11.77
C LEU A 27 -9.12 7.65 11.65
N GLY A 28 -9.56 6.96 12.69
CA GLY A 28 -10.78 6.14 12.67
C GLY A 28 -10.60 4.78 12.01
N MET A 29 -9.35 4.34 11.82
CA MET A 29 -9.05 3.02 11.27
C MET A 29 -9.30 1.91 12.29
N GLN A 30 -9.45 0.68 11.81
CA GLN A 30 -9.54 -0.52 12.65
C GLN A 30 -8.18 -1.20 12.69
N GLN A 31 -7.63 -1.41 13.88
CA GLN A 31 -6.41 -2.20 14.03
C GLN A 31 -6.71 -3.68 13.84
N MET A 32 -5.90 -4.34 13.01
CA MET A 32 -6.02 -5.77 12.67
C MET A 32 -5.01 -6.62 13.39
N ASP A 33 -3.74 -6.25 13.33
CA ASP A 33 -2.65 -6.99 13.94
C ASP A 33 -1.76 -6.06 14.76
N ARG A 34 -1.25 -6.57 15.85
CA ARG A 34 -0.30 -5.89 16.72
C ARG A 34 0.88 -6.80 16.99
N GLY A 35 1.81 -6.80 16.05
CA GLY A 35 3.11 -7.42 16.25
C GLY A 35 4.04 -6.52 17.07
N LYS A 36 5.22 -7.04 17.39
CA LYS A 36 6.24 -6.26 18.11
C LYS A 36 6.87 -5.14 17.28
N GLU A 37 6.84 -5.29 15.98
CA GLU A 37 7.50 -4.38 15.02
C GLU A 37 6.60 -3.94 13.88
N ILE A 38 5.39 -4.47 13.79
CA ILE A 38 4.43 -4.19 12.71
C ILE A 38 3.04 -4.00 13.31
N LEU A 39 2.40 -2.90 12.93
CA LEU A 39 0.97 -2.67 13.14
C LEU A 39 0.28 -2.63 11.79
N SER A 40 -0.87 -3.28 11.68
CA SER A 40 -1.70 -3.29 10.48
C SER A 40 -3.08 -2.73 10.78
N PHE A 41 -3.57 -1.89 9.87
CA PHE A 41 -4.86 -1.23 9.99
C PHE A 41 -5.64 -1.36 8.69
N ARG A 42 -6.94 -1.47 8.82
CA ARG A 42 -7.88 -1.41 7.70
C ARG A 42 -8.83 -0.21 7.82
N MET A 43 -9.43 0.17 6.72
CA MET A 43 -10.39 1.24 6.61
C MET A 43 -11.65 0.84 5.82
N ASP A 44 -11.70 -0.40 5.37
CA ASP A 44 -12.80 -1.02 4.64
C ASP A 44 -12.73 -2.55 4.77
N ASP A 45 -13.31 -3.28 3.82
CA ASP A 45 -13.35 -4.75 3.83
C ASP A 45 -11.99 -5.41 3.52
N GLN A 46 -11.00 -4.70 2.98
CA GLN A 46 -9.65 -5.24 2.82
C GLN A 46 -8.95 -5.38 4.18
N LYS A 47 -8.23 -6.49 4.38
CA LYS A 47 -7.53 -6.78 5.64
C LYS A 47 -6.44 -5.77 5.98
N GLN A 48 -5.88 -5.07 5.00
CA GLN A 48 -4.81 -4.11 5.20
C GLN A 48 -4.95 -2.92 4.26
N ARG A 49 -4.82 -1.72 4.82
CA ARG A 49 -4.70 -0.46 4.10
C ARG A 49 -3.49 0.34 4.54
N LEU A 50 -3.15 0.28 5.82
CA LEU A 50 -1.99 0.96 6.38
C LEU A 50 -1.17 -0.03 7.21
N THR A 51 0.13 -0.03 7.00
CA THR A 51 1.09 -0.77 7.82
C THR A 51 2.10 0.19 8.42
N ILE A 52 2.32 0.10 9.71
CA ILE A 52 3.40 0.83 10.39
C ILE A 52 4.48 -0.16 10.77
N THR A 53 5.72 0.17 10.44
CA THR A 53 6.91 -0.62 10.80
C THR A 53 7.79 0.20 11.72
N GLY A 54 8.12 -0.35 12.88
CA GLY A 54 9.06 0.24 13.84
C GLY A 54 10.52 -0.01 13.49
N ASN A 55 11.42 0.72 14.16
CA ASN A 55 12.88 0.51 14.13
C ASN A 55 13.54 0.66 12.73
N LYS A 56 12.98 1.52 11.87
CA LYS A 56 13.51 1.79 10.51
C LYS A 56 13.58 3.28 10.17
N GLY A 57 13.58 4.14 11.20
CA GLY A 57 13.47 5.59 11.01
C GLY A 57 12.04 6.00 10.62
N ASP A 58 11.86 7.27 10.29
CA ASP A 58 10.59 7.85 9.88
C ASP A 58 10.50 8.00 8.37
N GLY A 59 9.34 7.73 7.78
CA GLY A 59 9.07 8.00 6.37
C GLY A 59 8.26 6.95 5.63
N LEU A 60 8.23 7.08 4.31
CA LEU A 60 7.55 6.12 3.44
C LEU A 60 8.29 4.77 3.45
N GLY A 61 7.59 3.71 3.79
CA GLY A 61 8.12 2.35 3.72
C GLY A 61 7.89 1.72 2.33
N PHE A 62 6.66 1.76 1.86
CA PHE A 62 6.28 1.22 0.54
C PHE A 62 4.88 1.69 0.11
N LEU A 63 4.62 1.60 -1.20
CA LEU A 63 3.30 1.81 -1.81
C LEU A 63 2.85 0.54 -2.52
N GLY A 64 1.68 0.03 -2.18
CA GLY A 64 1.07 -1.16 -2.80
C GLY A 64 -0.03 -0.78 -3.79
N TRP A 65 0.17 -1.14 -5.06
CA TRP A 65 -0.78 -0.87 -6.15
C TRP A 65 -1.41 -2.16 -6.65
N GLU A 66 -2.72 -2.19 -6.71
CA GLU A 66 -3.48 -3.35 -7.19
C GLU A 66 -3.48 -3.43 -8.72
N VAL A 67 -3.35 -4.66 -9.22
CA VAL A 67 -3.56 -5.02 -10.63
C VAL A 67 -4.68 -6.05 -10.76
N ASP A 68 -5.26 -6.16 -11.96
CA ASP A 68 -6.47 -6.98 -12.18
C ASP A 68 -6.18 -8.49 -12.25
N SER A 69 -4.96 -8.89 -12.61
CA SER A 69 -4.64 -10.31 -12.80
C SER A 69 -3.17 -10.64 -12.51
N LYS A 70 -2.89 -11.93 -12.25
CA LYS A 70 -1.49 -12.44 -12.19
C LYS A 70 -0.75 -12.23 -13.51
N GLN A 71 -1.46 -12.31 -14.64
CA GLN A 71 -0.87 -12.04 -15.95
C GLN A 71 -0.39 -10.60 -16.05
N ASP A 72 -1.11 -9.65 -15.44
CA ASP A 72 -0.66 -8.25 -15.39
C ASP A 72 0.60 -8.11 -14.56
N LEU A 73 0.72 -8.79 -13.39
CA LEU A 73 1.98 -8.80 -12.62
C LEU A 73 3.16 -9.22 -13.48
N GLN A 74 3.02 -10.34 -14.20
CA GLN A 74 4.08 -10.85 -15.07
C GLN A 74 4.40 -9.89 -16.21
N THR A 75 3.38 -9.28 -16.79
CA THR A 75 3.56 -8.31 -17.88
C THR A 75 4.27 -7.05 -17.40
N PHE A 76 3.95 -6.56 -16.20
CA PHE A 76 4.67 -5.45 -15.55
C PHE A 76 6.11 -5.84 -15.24
N ALA A 77 6.35 -7.04 -14.68
CA ALA A 77 7.70 -7.53 -14.40
C ALA A 77 8.56 -7.51 -15.66
N ASN A 78 8.09 -8.15 -16.73
CA ASN A 78 8.81 -8.21 -18.02
C ASN A 78 9.10 -6.81 -18.59
N LYS A 79 8.15 -5.88 -18.48
CA LYS A 79 8.32 -4.50 -18.95
C LYS A 79 9.37 -3.74 -18.14
N LEU A 80 9.36 -3.88 -16.83
CA LEU A 80 10.32 -3.24 -15.93
C LEU A 80 11.73 -3.79 -16.17
N GLU A 81 11.88 -5.12 -16.25
CA GLU A 81 13.16 -5.79 -16.52
C GLU A 81 13.73 -5.40 -17.88
N LYS A 82 12.89 -5.30 -18.92
CA LYS A 82 13.30 -4.79 -20.23
C LYS A 82 13.86 -3.38 -20.17
N ASN A 83 13.38 -2.57 -19.21
CA ASN A 83 13.90 -1.23 -18.93
C ASN A 83 15.02 -1.24 -17.87
N LYS A 84 15.63 -2.40 -17.58
CA LYS A 84 16.74 -2.57 -16.64
C LYS A 84 16.40 -2.25 -15.19
N ILE A 85 15.15 -2.30 -14.82
CA ILE A 85 14.69 -2.16 -13.44
C ILE A 85 14.68 -3.55 -12.81
N VAL A 86 15.36 -3.70 -11.67
CA VAL A 86 15.40 -4.97 -10.94
C VAL A 86 14.04 -5.22 -10.30
N VAL A 87 13.40 -6.33 -10.68
CA VAL A 87 12.13 -6.78 -10.13
C VAL A 87 12.34 -7.98 -9.23
N ASN A 88 11.68 -7.95 -8.09
CA ASN A 88 11.67 -9.06 -7.14
C ASN A 88 10.28 -9.67 -7.09
N HIS A 89 10.19 -11.00 -7.17
CA HIS A 89 8.94 -11.72 -6.97
C HIS A 89 8.75 -12.04 -5.48
N GLY A 90 7.58 -11.72 -4.94
CA GLY A 90 7.26 -12.03 -3.56
C GLY A 90 7.15 -13.53 -3.33
N LYS A 91 7.82 -14.05 -2.29
CA LYS A 91 7.56 -15.41 -1.81
C LYS A 91 6.18 -15.47 -1.16
N THR A 92 5.57 -16.65 -1.12
CA THR A 92 4.26 -16.87 -0.47
C THR A 92 4.21 -16.26 0.93
N SER A 93 5.22 -16.50 1.76
CA SER A 93 5.27 -15.93 3.11
C SER A 93 5.32 -14.41 3.16
N PHE A 94 5.77 -13.75 2.07
CA PHE A 94 5.75 -12.30 1.97
C PHE A 94 4.38 -11.79 1.48
N ALA A 95 3.75 -12.50 0.53
CA ALA A 95 2.39 -12.23 0.09
C ALA A 95 1.40 -12.36 1.27
N ASP A 96 1.55 -13.40 2.09
CA ASP A 96 0.76 -13.61 3.31
C ASP A 96 0.88 -12.42 4.28
N LYS A 97 2.09 -11.91 4.50
CA LYS A 97 2.33 -10.71 5.34
C LYS A 97 1.71 -9.42 4.78
N ARG A 98 1.43 -9.40 3.48
CA ARG A 98 0.76 -8.28 2.80
C ARG A 98 -0.73 -8.50 2.62
N PHE A 99 -1.26 -9.66 3.05
CA PHE A 99 -2.64 -10.06 2.83
C PHE A 99 -3.04 -9.94 1.35
N VAL A 100 -2.22 -10.48 0.46
CA VAL A 100 -2.46 -10.54 -0.99
C VAL A 100 -2.19 -11.94 -1.52
N GLU A 101 -2.75 -12.29 -2.67
CA GLU A 101 -2.50 -13.60 -3.28
C GLU A 101 -1.11 -13.69 -3.92
N ASP A 102 -0.66 -12.58 -4.54
CA ASP A 102 0.65 -12.52 -5.20
C ASP A 102 1.14 -11.08 -5.31
N LEU A 103 2.47 -10.89 -5.43
CA LEU A 103 3.06 -9.57 -5.62
C LEU A 103 4.44 -9.62 -6.25
N ILE A 104 4.77 -8.52 -6.92
CA ILE A 104 6.14 -8.17 -7.29
C ILE A 104 6.51 -6.83 -6.63
N TYR A 105 7.80 -6.58 -6.46
CA TYR A 105 8.26 -5.30 -5.93
C TYR A 105 9.57 -4.84 -6.55
N PHE A 106 9.73 -3.53 -6.61
CA PHE A 106 10.90 -2.85 -7.16
C PHE A 106 11.03 -1.47 -6.52
N ASN A 107 12.13 -0.78 -6.79
CA ASN A 107 12.29 0.61 -6.38
C ASN A 107 12.10 1.54 -7.60
N ASP A 108 11.44 2.67 -7.36
CA ASP A 108 11.39 3.75 -8.33
C ASP A 108 12.76 4.46 -8.44
N PRO A 109 12.96 5.40 -9.39
CA PRO A 109 14.21 6.12 -9.54
C PRO A 109 14.65 6.93 -8.31
N GLN A 110 13.74 7.27 -7.41
CA GLN A 110 14.01 7.96 -6.15
C GLN A 110 14.31 7.00 -4.99
N GLY A 111 14.25 5.70 -5.24
CA GLY A 111 14.47 4.68 -4.23
C GLY A 111 13.21 4.29 -3.43
N ASN A 112 12.03 4.84 -3.74
CA ASN A 112 10.80 4.45 -3.08
C ASN A 112 10.44 3.01 -3.47
N ARG A 113 10.09 2.20 -2.48
CA ARG A 113 9.64 0.83 -2.71
C ARG A 113 8.21 0.81 -3.23
N ILE A 114 8.02 0.26 -4.42
CA ILE A 114 6.73 0.04 -5.08
C ILE A 114 6.43 -1.45 -5.05
N GLU A 115 5.23 -1.81 -4.64
CA GLU A 115 4.71 -3.17 -4.66
C GLU A 115 3.51 -3.21 -5.63
N LEU A 116 3.53 -4.07 -6.65
CA LEU A 116 2.36 -4.38 -7.46
C LEU A 116 1.76 -5.66 -6.92
N VAL A 117 0.47 -5.63 -6.63
CA VAL A 117 -0.20 -6.71 -5.89
C VAL A 117 -1.43 -7.20 -6.65
N TYR A 118 -1.66 -8.49 -6.53
CA TYR A 118 -2.85 -9.13 -7.08
C TYR A 118 -3.73 -9.66 -5.96
N LYS A 119 -5.02 -9.37 -6.08
CA LYS A 119 -6.10 -9.90 -5.25
C LYS A 119 -5.84 -9.71 -3.74
N PRO A 120 -5.92 -8.47 -3.25
CA PRO A 120 -5.92 -8.20 -1.81
C PRO A 120 -7.01 -9.01 -1.09
N MET A 121 -6.67 -9.57 0.06
CA MET A 121 -7.57 -10.40 0.84
C MET A 121 -8.61 -9.53 1.55
N LEU A 122 -9.86 -9.98 1.47
CA LEU A 122 -10.95 -9.38 2.24
C LEU A 122 -11.04 -10.02 3.62
N ASP A 123 -11.49 -9.26 4.59
CA ASP A 123 -11.86 -9.77 5.90
C ASP A 123 -13.27 -10.33 5.87
N THR A 124 -13.54 -11.31 6.72
CA THR A 124 -14.87 -11.88 6.91
C THR A 124 -15.74 -11.04 7.84
N ASP A 125 -15.09 -10.28 8.73
CA ASP A 125 -15.78 -9.44 9.68
C ASP A 125 -16.06 -8.05 9.09
N PRO A 126 -17.22 -7.46 9.38
CA PRO A 126 -17.52 -6.09 8.97
C PRO A 126 -16.48 -5.09 9.53
N PHE A 127 -16.17 -4.07 8.75
CA PHE A 127 -15.31 -2.97 9.20
C PHE A 127 -15.94 -2.24 10.40
N LYS A 128 -15.16 -2.02 11.46
CA LYS A 128 -15.57 -1.30 12.67
C LYS A 128 -14.66 -0.07 12.86
N PRO A 129 -15.14 1.14 12.57
CA PRO A 129 -14.33 2.34 12.77
C PRO A 129 -13.85 2.48 14.21
N GLY A 130 -12.61 2.93 14.40
CA GLY A 130 -12.02 3.17 15.72
C GLY A 130 -12.58 4.42 16.44
N ARG A 131 -13.38 5.23 15.74
CA ARG A 131 -14.12 6.38 16.27
C ARG A 131 -15.49 6.50 15.61
N PRO A 132 -16.45 7.30 16.15
CA PRO A 132 -17.80 7.41 15.58
C PRO A 132 -17.79 8.19 14.25
N ILE A 133 -17.52 7.49 13.16
CA ILE A 133 -17.62 7.93 11.76
C ILE A 133 -18.40 6.89 10.96
N SER A 134 -18.97 7.28 9.82
CA SER A 134 -19.72 6.38 8.94
C SER A 134 -18.84 5.42 8.13
N GLY A 135 -17.52 5.54 8.24
CA GLY A 135 -16.53 4.75 7.47
C GLY A 135 -15.77 5.62 6.46
N PHE A 136 -15.09 4.94 5.53
CA PHE A 136 -14.29 5.56 4.49
C PHE A 136 -14.89 5.28 3.11
N LYS A 137 -14.71 6.22 2.17
CA LYS A 137 -15.08 6.03 0.77
C LYS A 137 -13.85 5.57 -0.01
N THR A 138 -13.60 4.28 -0.06
CA THR A 138 -12.47 3.69 -0.79
C THR A 138 -12.80 3.40 -2.25
N GLY A 139 -13.95 2.81 -2.52
CA GLY A 139 -14.44 2.56 -3.87
C GLY A 139 -13.43 1.88 -4.82
N ALA A 140 -13.57 2.13 -6.11
CA ALA A 140 -12.75 1.52 -7.16
C ALA A 140 -11.29 1.99 -7.17
N LEU A 141 -10.99 3.14 -6.58
CA LEU A 141 -9.64 3.70 -6.49
C LEU A 141 -8.89 3.30 -5.20
N GLY A 142 -9.49 2.48 -4.36
CA GLY A 142 -8.91 2.06 -3.09
C GLY A 142 -8.71 3.25 -2.15
N MET A 143 -7.47 3.50 -1.71
CA MET A 143 -7.15 4.63 -0.85
C MET A 143 -7.10 5.98 -1.60
N GLY A 144 -7.35 5.99 -2.91
CA GLY A 144 -7.29 7.18 -3.75
C GLY A 144 -5.89 7.38 -4.35
N HIS A 145 -5.11 8.33 -3.84
CA HIS A 145 -3.79 8.64 -4.37
C HIS A 145 -2.76 8.87 -3.25
N ALA A 146 -1.50 8.66 -3.58
CA ALA A 146 -0.36 9.01 -2.74
C ALA A 146 0.46 10.12 -3.41
N VAL A 147 0.95 11.06 -2.60
CA VAL A 147 1.88 12.10 -3.05
C VAL A 147 3.26 11.78 -2.50
N VAL A 148 4.22 11.64 -3.38
CA VAL A 148 5.62 11.42 -3.01
C VAL A 148 6.49 12.56 -3.52
N PRO A 149 7.44 13.06 -2.72
CA PRO A 149 8.38 14.07 -3.18
C PRO A 149 9.29 13.47 -4.26
N VAL A 150 9.52 14.23 -5.34
CA VAL A 150 10.47 13.86 -6.40
C VAL A 150 11.55 14.90 -6.51
N SER A 151 12.80 14.47 -6.69
CA SER A 151 13.96 15.36 -6.75
C SER A 151 14.04 16.19 -8.03
N TYR A 152 13.24 15.88 -9.06
CA TYR A 152 13.25 16.55 -10.35
C TYR A 152 12.00 17.39 -10.56
N THR A 153 12.15 18.70 -10.35
CA THR A 153 11.09 19.70 -10.57
C THR A 153 10.86 20.06 -12.04
N HIS A 154 11.57 19.43 -12.99
CA HIS A 154 11.49 19.75 -14.41
C HIS A 154 10.62 18.84 -15.27
N LEU A 155 10.05 17.79 -14.72
CA LEU A 155 9.01 17.02 -15.39
C LEU A 155 7.67 17.66 -15.06
N THR A 156 7.24 18.60 -15.89
CA THR A 156 5.84 18.98 -15.95
C THR A 156 5.06 17.74 -16.39
N LEU A 157 4.45 17.05 -15.42
CA LEU A 157 3.46 16.03 -15.73
C LEU A 157 2.34 16.74 -16.52
N PRO A 158 1.91 16.20 -17.67
CA PRO A 158 0.72 16.72 -18.33
C PRO A 158 -0.42 16.61 -17.32
N THR A 159 -0.98 17.76 -16.95
CA THR A 159 -2.16 17.81 -16.10
C THR A 159 -3.28 17.12 -16.86
N ILE A 160 -3.63 15.90 -16.46
CA ILE A 160 -4.81 15.22 -16.99
C ILE A 160 -5.99 15.92 -16.32
N TYR A 161 -6.56 16.87 -17.05
CA TYR A 161 -7.87 17.42 -16.68
C TYR A 161 -8.89 16.29 -16.87
N SER A 162 -9.42 15.79 -15.76
CA SER A 162 -10.66 15.02 -15.81
C SER A 162 -11.77 15.99 -16.18
N VAL A 163 -12.38 15.78 -17.33
CA VAL A 163 -13.66 16.37 -17.71
C VAL A 163 -14.77 15.53 -17.10
#